data_bd303be5e1632452d828331b566d07c6
#
_entry.id   bd303be5e1632452d828331b566d07c6
#
_cell.length_a   1.000
_cell.length_b   1.000
_cell.length_c   1.000
_cell.angle_alpha   90.00
_cell.angle_beta   90.00
_cell.angle_gamma   90.00
#
_symmetry.space_group_name_H-M   'P 1'
#
loop_
_entity.id
_entity.type
_entity.pdbx_description
1 polymer ?
#
loop_
_entity_poly.entity_id
_entity_poly.type
_entity_poly.pdbx_seq_one_letter_code
_entity_poly.pdbx_strand_id
1 'polypeptide(L)'
;MAPLQTTYALTQGRFIVGMIPDMRTPGQDRSLNVEPAAGIGFGKSVGQGTAERQIKAIATGQATAFLGVTVLDTTQLQDSYPQYATARVRTKGPVVVTVSGAVTPGAAAYVVPATGAFSATASGNTLVGKFETAAADGGMAVLNLT
;
A
#
# COMPACT_ATOMS: atom_id res chain seq x y z
N MET A 1 -32.06 25.30 -3.56
CA MET A 1 -31.95 24.58 -2.27
C MET A 1 -31.07 23.37 -2.49
N ALA A 2 -30.01 23.23 -1.71
CA ALA A 2 -29.17 22.04 -1.79
C ALA A 2 -29.98 20.79 -1.41
N PRO A 3 -29.85 19.66 -2.09
CA PRO A 3 -30.55 18.44 -1.70
C PRO A 3 -30.06 17.99 -0.33
N LEU A 4 -30.99 17.71 0.56
CA LEU A 4 -30.71 17.08 1.83
C LEU A 4 -30.22 15.65 1.60
N GLN A 5 -29.15 15.25 2.26
CA GLN A 5 -28.73 13.86 2.25
C GLN A 5 -29.77 13.03 3.02
N THR A 6 -30.51 12.20 2.28
CA THR A 6 -31.57 11.38 2.86
C THR A 6 -31.15 9.93 3.09
N THR A 7 -29.95 9.55 2.61
CA THR A 7 -29.44 8.19 2.74
C THR A 7 -28.04 8.23 3.37
N TYR A 8 -27.87 7.53 4.49
CA TYR A 8 -26.59 7.35 5.13
C TYR A 8 -26.15 5.89 4.94
N ALA A 9 -24.90 5.70 4.56
CA ALA A 9 -24.34 4.35 4.54
C ALA A 9 -24.22 3.83 5.98
N LEU A 10 -24.72 2.62 6.21
CA LEU A 10 -24.58 1.93 7.50
C LEU A 10 -23.15 1.53 7.81
N THR A 11 -22.30 1.47 6.79
CA THR A 11 -20.88 1.19 6.91
C THR A 11 -20.08 2.40 6.47
N GLN A 12 -19.40 3.03 7.40
CA GLN A 12 -18.37 3.99 7.05
C GLN A 12 -17.14 3.22 6.61
N GLY A 13 -16.90 3.16 5.32
CA GLY A 13 -15.79 2.37 4.86
C GLY A 13 -15.33 2.75 3.47
N ARG A 14 -15.06 4.03 3.22
CA ARG A 14 -14.29 4.39 2.05
C ARG A 14 -12.82 4.37 2.43
N PHE A 15 -12.16 3.31 2.03
CA PHE A 15 -10.71 3.26 2.09
C PHE A 15 -10.11 4.16 1.02
N ILE A 16 -8.99 4.77 1.35
CA ILE A 16 -8.13 5.50 0.42
C ILE A 16 -6.82 4.73 0.36
N VAL A 17 -6.28 4.52 -0.83
CA VAL A 17 -5.03 3.79 -1.03
C VAL A 17 -3.90 4.43 -0.24
N GLY A 18 -3.16 3.62 0.52
CA GLY A 18 -2.10 4.08 1.41
C GLY A 18 -2.57 4.56 2.80
N MET A 19 -3.87 4.62 3.04
CA MET A 19 -4.42 5.00 4.35
C MET A 19 -4.08 3.94 5.41
N ILE A 20 -3.81 4.41 6.64
CA ILE A 20 -3.74 3.53 7.81
C ILE A 20 -5.15 3.50 8.42
N PRO A 21 -5.86 2.36 8.33
CA PRO A 21 -7.27 2.33 8.71
C PRO A 21 -7.50 2.41 10.22
N ASP A 22 -6.57 1.95 11.01
CA ASP A 22 -6.64 2.00 12.47
C ASP A 22 -5.25 2.08 13.10
N MET A 23 -5.22 2.49 14.37
CA MET A 23 -4.00 2.58 15.18
C MET A 23 -3.90 1.38 16.09
N ARG A 24 -3.27 0.32 15.60
CA ARG A 24 -3.00 -0.87 16.41
C ARG A 24 -1.50 -1.14 16.52
N THR A 25 -1.12 -1.86 17.53
CA THR A 25 0.24 -2.34 17.73
C THR A 25 0.32 -3.84 17.37
N PRO A 26 1.42 -4.30 16.75
CA PRO A 26 2.57 -3.51 16.35
C PRO A 26 2.32 -2.74 15.04
N GLY A 27 2.75 -1.50 14.98
CA GLY A 27 2.79 -0.69 13.79
C GLY A 27 4.16 -0.02 13.67
N GLN A 28 4.82 -0.16 12.52
CA GLN A 28 6.15 0.39 12.30
C GLN A 28 6.20 1.11 10.96
N ASP A 29 6.62 2.36 11.01
CA ASP A 29 6.83 3.19 9.83
C ASP A 29 8.28 3.67 9.78
N ARG A 30 8.80 3.82 8.57
CA ARG A 30 10.13 4.37 8.30
C ARG A 30 10.02 5.56 7.36
N SER A 31 10.88 6.55 7.56
CA SER A 31 11.03 7.67 6.64
C SER A 31 12.19 7.39 5.69
N LEU A 32 11.91 7.29 4.40
CA LEU A 32 12.85 6.91 3.36
C LEU A 32 12.71 7.82 2.15
N ASN A 33 13.78 8.05 1.43
CA ASN A 33 13.80 8.96 0.29
C ASN A 33 13.40 8.25 -1.00
N VAL A 34 12.59 8.92 -1.80
CA VAL A 34 12.14 8.42 -3.10
C VAL A 34 13.25 8.61 -4.15
N GLU A 35 13.69 7.50 -4.77
CA GLU A 35 14.73 7.52 -5.79
C GLU A 35 14.21 7.78 -7.21
N PRO A 36 13.12 7.12 -7.69
CA PRO A 36 12.71 7.23 -9.09
C PRO A 36 12.29 8.65 -9.49
N ALA A 37 12.69 9.09 -10.67
CA ALA A 37 12.31 10.40 -11.22
C ALA A 37 10.79 10.57 -11.38
N ALA A 38 10.07 9.47 -11.64
CA ALA A 38 8.62 9.48 -11.74
C ALA A 38 7.89 9.57 -10.38
N GLY A 39 8.63 9.49 -9.27
CA GLY A 39 8.04 9.41 -7.95
C GLY A 39 7.42 8.03 -7.64
N ILE A 40 6.78 7.92 -6.48
CA ILE A 40 6.09 6.70 -6.05
C ILE A 40 4.71 7.10 -5.51
N GLY A 41 3.66 6.48 -6.03
CA GLY A 41 2.29 6.70 -5.54
C GLY A 41 2.08 6.17 -4.12
N PHE A 42 0.94 6.51 -3.52
CA PHE A 42 0.55 5.99 -2.22
C PHE A 42 0.07 4.54 -2.32
N GLY A 43 0.24 3.77 -1.25
CA GLY A 43 -0.19 2.37 -1.20
C GLY A 43 0.57 1.45 -2.15
N LYS A 44 1.76 1.82 -2.56
CA LYS A 44 2.61 1.02 -3.46
C LYS A 44 3.63 0.21 -2.66
N SER A 45 3.88 -0.99 -3.15
CA SER A 45 4.97 -1.83 -2.64
C SER A 45 6.32 -1.24 -3.03
N VAL A 46 7.22 -1.14 -2.06
CA VAL A 46 8.56 -0.60 -2.27
C VAL A 46 9.63 -1.53 -1.70
N GLY A 47 10.80 -1.45 -2.29
CA GLY A 47 12.00 -2.11 -1.82
C GLY A 47 13.16 -1.12 -1.69
N GLN A 48 14.31 -1.62 -1.28
CA GLN A 48 15.52 -0.83 -1.12
C GLN A 48 15.95 -0.23 -2.47
N GLY A 49 16.25 1.06 -2.47
CA GLY A 49 16.85 1.76 -3.61
C GLY A 49 18.35 1.48 -3.76
N THR A 50 18.99 2.24 -4.65
CA THR A 50 20.41 2.06 -4.97
C THR A 50 21.31 2.52 -3.82
N ALA A 51 20.97 3.60 -3.14
CA ALA A 51 21.72 4.12 -2.01
C ALA A 51 21.00 3.84 -0.68
N GLU A 52 21.69 4.08 0.42
CA GLU A 52 21.14 3.97 1.75
C GLU A 52 19.93 4.90 1.94
N ARG A 53 18.92 4.41 2.63
CA ARG A 53 17.67 5.13 2.93
C ARG A 53 16.88 5.58 1.70
N GLN A 54 17.12 4.96 0.55
CA GLN A 54 16.34 5.18 -0.66
C GLN A 54 15.38 4.03 -0.93
N ILE A 55 14.27 4.33 -1.58
CA ILE A 55 13.25 3.35 -1.99
C ILE A 55 12.95 3.45 -3.48
N LYS A 56 12.64 2.31 -4.04
CA LYS A 56 12.09 2.14 -5.40
C LYS A 56 10.79 1.36 -5.33
N ALA A 57 9.88 1.60 -6.26
CA ALA A 57 8.73 0.73 -6.44
C ALA A 57 9.18 -0.68 -6.83
N ILE A 58 8.46 -1.71 -6.37
CA ILE A 58 8.70 -3.08 -6.80
C ILE A 58 8.14 -3.25 -8.21
N ALA A 59 9.00 -3.62 -9.14
CA ALA A 59 8.65 -3.94 -10.52
C ALA A 59 9.83 -4.62 -11.19
N THR A 60 9.63 -5.20 -12.37
CA THR A 60 10.71 -5.77 -13.17
C THR A 60 11.79 -4.73 -13.44
N GLY A 61 13.03 -5.05 -13.10
CA GLY A 61 14.19 -4.15 -13.27
C GLY A 61 14.31 -3.05 -12.22
N GLN A 62 13.43 -3.03 -11.22
CA GLN A 62 13.47 -2.13 -10.09
C GLN A 62 13.84 -2.88 -8.80
N ALA A 63 13.40 -2.41 -7.65
CA ALA A 63 13.58 -3.14 -6.40
C ALA A 63 12.84 -4.49 -6.44
N THR A 64 13.48 -5.55 -5.95
CA THR A 64 12.91 -6.91 -5.95
C THR A 64 12.58 -7.41 -4.55
N ALA A 65 13.30 -6.92 -3.52
CA ALA A 65 13.06 -7.29 -2.13
C ALA A 65 12.04 -6.34 -1.51
N PHE A 66 10.94 -6.89 -1.03
CA PHE A 66 9.89 -6.11 -0.36
C PHE A 66 10.39 -5.51 0.95
N LEU A 67 10.21 -4.21 1.10
CA LEU A 67 10.52 -3.48 2.33
C LEU A 67 9.25 -3.02 3.06
N GLY A 68 8.27 -2.52 2.34
CA GLY A 68 7.04 -2.01 2.91
C GLY A 68 6.11 -1.39 1.88
N VAL A 69 5.14 -0.64 2.36
CA VAL A 69 4.12 0.04 1.56
C VAL A 69 4.14 1.53 1.86
N THR A 70 4.08 2.36 0.81
CA THR A 70 4.00 3.82 0.96
C THR A 70 2.68 4.24 1.59
N VAL A 71 2.73 5.11 2.58
CA VAL A 71 1.57 5.60 3.32
C VAL A 71 1.06 6.89 2.67
N LEU A 72 -0.26 7.07 2.69
CA LEU A 72 -0.89 8.30 2.23
C LEU A 72 -0.37 9.52 3.03
N ASP A 73 0.02 10.54 2.31
CA ASP A 73 0.42 11.84 2.87
C ASP A 73 -0.44 12.94 2.26
N THR A 74 -1.34 13.48 3.05
CA THR A 74 -2.27 14.53 2.63
C THR A 74 -1.62 15.91 2.45
N THR A 75 -0.36 16.05 2.83
CA THR A 75 0.41 17.29 2.61
C THR A 75 1.03 17.39 1.22
N GLN A 76 1.06 16.29 0.47
CA GLN A 76 1.55 16.29 -0.90
C GLN A 76 0.54 16.98 -1.84
N LEU A 77 1.06 17.78 -2.77
CA LEU A 77 0.24 18.44 -3.78
C LEU A 77 -0.24 17.51 -4.90
N GLN A 78 0.38 16.35 -5.01
CA GLN A 78 0.05 15.30 -5.97
C GLN A 78 -0.29 14.00 -5.22
N ASP A 79 -0.95 13.08 -5.90
CA ASP A 79 -1.28 11.75 -5.34
C ASP A 79 -0.06 10.81 -5.31
N SER A 80 1.13 11.36 -5.08
CA SER A 80 2.39 10.63 -5.05
C SER A 80 3.47 11.41 -4.33
N TYR A 81 4.48 10.68 -3.87
CA TYR A 81 5.74 11.26 -3.41
C TYR A 81 6.64 11.56 -4.61
N PRO A 82 7.06 12.82 -4.82
CA PRO A 82 8.00 13.16 -5.90
C PRO A 82 9.40 12.62 -5.62
N GLN A 83 10.25 12.62 -6.64
CA GLN A 83 11.66 12.25 -6.48
C GLN A 83 12.33 13.09 -5.37
N TYR A 84 13.18 12.45 -4.58
CA TYR A 84 13.89 13.01 -3.42
C TYR A 84 13.02 13.43 -2.24
N ALA A 85 11.71 13.30 -2.34
CA ALA A 85 10.85 13.51 -1.17
C ALA A 85 11.07 12.42 -0.13
N THR A 86 10.85 12.78 1.12
CA THR A 86 10.81 11.81 2.22
C THR A 86 9.45 11.15 2.26
N ALA A 87 9.39 9.86 1.92
CA ALA A 87 8.18 9.06 1.98
C ALA A 87 8.06 8.32 3.30
N ARG A 88 6.85 8.25 3.81
CA ARG A 88 6.50 7.39 4.93
C ARG A 88 6.19 5.99 4.40
N VAL A 89 6.94 5.00 4.86
CA VAL A 89 6.80 3.61 4.45
C VAL A 89 6.41 2.77 5.66
N ARG A 90 5.26 2.11 5.58
CA ARG A 90 4.83 1.18 6.60
C ARG A 90 5.49 -0.17 6.36
N THR A 91 6.20 -0.65 7.34
CA THR A 91 6.90 -1.95 7.29
C THR A 91 6.15 -3.02 8.08
N LYS A 92 5.28 -2.63 9.00
CA LYS A 92 4.49 -3.53 9.83
C LYS A 92 3.17 -2.89 10.24
N GLY A 93 2.10 -3.66 10.25
CA GLY A 93 0.77 -3.19 10.63
C GLY A 93 -0.18 -2.98 9.45
N PRO A 94 -1.40 -2.47 9.70
CA PRO A 94 -2.43 -2.35 8.67
C PRO A 94 -2.18 -1.17 7.74
N VAL A 95 -2.45 -1.37 6.46
CA VAL A 95 -2.42 -0.35 5.42
C VAL A 95 -3.41 -0.73 4.32
N VAL A 96 -4.04 0.25 3.70
CA VAL A 96 -4.95 0.02 2.58
C VAL A 96 -4.18 -0.04 1.28
N VAL A 97 -4.40 -1.10 0.52
CA VAL A 97 -3.76 -1.33 -0.78
C VAL A 97 -4.79 -1.71 -1.84
N THR A 98 -4.43 -1.48 -3.11
CA THR A 98 -5.19 -2.01 -4.25
C THR A 98 -4.75 -3.46 -4.48
N VAL A 99 -5.70 -4.34 -4.73
CA VAL A 99 -5.46 -5.77 -4.94
C VAL A 99 -5.57 -6.16 -6.40
N SER A 100 -4.77 -7.13 -6.81
CA SER A 100 -4.88 -7.83 -8.09
C SER A 100 -5.48 -9.21 -7.86
N GLY A 101 -6.66 -9.42 -8.39
CA GLY A 101 -7.49 -10.58 -8.08
C GLY A 101 -8.33 -10.40 -6.81
N ALA A 102 -9.43 -11.13 -6.71
CA ALA A 102 -10.30 -11.08 -5.54
C ALA A 102 -9.60 -11.62 -4.30
N VAL A 103 -9.81 -10.98 -3.16
CA VAL A 103 -9.26 -11.38 -1.86
C VAL A 103 -10.36 -11.50 -0.82
N THR A 104 -10.13 -12.34 0.18
CA THR A 104 -11.05 -12.57 1.30
C THR A 104 -10.37 -12.27 2.64
N PRO A 105 -11.13 -11.93 3.69
CA PRO A 105 -10.56 -11.74 5.02
C PRO A 105 -9.81 -12.99 5.50
N GLY A 106 -8.61 -12.79 6.04
CA GLY A 106 -7.75 -13.87 6.53
C GLY A 106 -6.88 -14.54 5.47
N ALA A 107 -7.06 -14.23 4.19
CA ALA A 107 -6.20 -14.75 3.13
C ALA A 107 -4.77 -14.23 3.26
N ALA A 108 -3.79 -15.08 2.98
CA ALA A 108 -2.40 -14.66 2.93
C ALA A 108 -2.17 -13.66 1.80
N ALA A 109 -1.38 -12.64 2.06
CA ALA A 109 -1.10 -11.56 1.11
C ALA A 109 0.32 -11.67 0.57
N TYR A 110 0.43 -11.55 -0.73
CA TYR A 110 1.69 -11.66 -1.47
C TYR A 110 1.90 -10.44 -2.36
N VAL A 111 3.15 -10.11 -2.60
CA VAL A 111 3.58 -9.14 -3.62
C VAL A 111 4.08 -9.89 -4.84
N VAL A 112 3.61 -9.47 -5.99
CA VAL A 112 4.09 -9.95 -7.29
C VAL A 112 5.39 -9.21 -7.65
N PRO A 113 6.56 -9.87 -7.71
CA PRO A 113 7.84 -9.19 -7.92
C PRO A 113 7.94 -8.44 -9.26
N ALA A 114 7.22 -8.90 -10.27
CA ALA A 114 7.25 -8.30 -11.60
C ALA A 114 6.48 -6.98 -11.70
N THR A 115 5.44 -6.79 -10.89
CA THR A 115 4.52 -5.65 -11.00
C THR A 115 4.37 -4.85 -9.71
N GLY A 116 4.76 -5.42 -8.57
CA GLY A 116 4.51 -4.85 -7.25
C GLY A 116 3.04 -4.92 -6.80
N ALA A 117 2.19 -5.63 -7.52
CA ALA A 117 0.78 -5.79 -7.16
C ALA A 117 0.62 -6.68 -5.93
N PHE A 118 -0.43 -6.43 -5.15
CA PHE A 118 -0.80 -7.26 -4.00
C PHE A 118 -1.85 -8.29 -4.41
N SER A 119 -1.64 -9.54 -4.04
CA SER A 119 -2.50 -10.66 -4.45
C SER A 119 -2.59 -11.72 -3.35
N ALA A 120 -3.61 -12.56 -3.42
CA ALA A 120 -3.72 -13.77 -2.59
C ALA A 120 -3.03 -14.99 -3.23
N THR A 121 -2.42 -14.84 -4.41
CA THR A 121 -1.75 -15.94 -5.14
C THR A 121 -0.34 -16.15 -4.63
N ALA A 122 -0.04 -17.36 -4.15
CA ALA A 122 1.26 -17.69 -3.57
C ALA A 122 2.36 -17.95 -4.60
N SER A 123 2.04 -18.57 -5.74
CA SER A 123 3.02 -19.08 -6.71
C SER A 123 3.94 -17.99 -7.26
N GLY A 124 5.24 -18.09 -7.00
CA GLY A 124 6.27 -17.16 -7.46
C GLY A 124 6.26 -15.79 -6.78
N ASN A 125 5.41 -15.59 -5.78
CA ASN A 125 5.22 -14.30 -5.12
C ASN A 125 5.78 -14.30 -3.69
N THR A 126 6.05 -13.10 -3.16
CA THR A 126 6.62 -12.92 -1.83
C THR A 126 5.52 -12.70 -0.80
N LEU A 127 5.49 -13.52 0.25
CA LEU A 127 4.57 -13.35 1.38
C LEU A 127 4.88 -12.06 2.15
N VAL A 128 3.87 -11.23 2.38
CA VAL A 128 4.05 -9.95 3.07
C VAL A 128 3.11 -9.75 4.26
N GLY A 129 2.06 -10.53 4.36
CA GLY A 129 1.11 -10.43 5.47
C GLY A 129 -0.20 -11.15 5.22
N LYS A 130 -1.29 -10.57 5.70
CA LYS A 130 -2.65 -11.10 5.53
C LYS A 130 -3.62 -9.98 5.17
N PHE A 131 -4.61 -10.29 4.34
CA PHE A 131 -5.74 -9.40 4.11
C PHE A 131 -6.74 -9.49 5.26
N GLU A 132 -7.26 -8.36 5.68
CA GLU A 132 -8.26 -8.28 6.75
C GLU A 132 -9.67 -7.99 6.24
N THR A 133 -9.78 -7.51 5.00
CA THR A 133 -11.06 -7.21 4.36
C THR A 133 -11.15 -7.87 3.00
N ALA A 134 -12.38 -8.10 2.53
CA ALA A 134 -12.62 -8.58 1.18
C ALA A 134 -12.51 -7.45 0.16
N ALA A 135 -12.06 -7.77 -1.04
CA ALA A 135 -12.11 -6.88 -2.20
C ALA A 135 -12.21 -7.69 -3.48
N ALA A 136 -12.87 -7.12 -4.48
CA ALA A 136 -12.84 -7.63 -5.85
C ALA A 136 -11.52 -7.23 -6.53
N ASP A 137 -11.24 -7.81 -7.69
CA ASP A 137 -10.08 -7.43 -8.51
C ASP A 137 -10.07 -5.91 -8.78
N GLY A 138 -8.94 -5.27 -8.53
CA GLY A 138 -8.78 -3.82 -8.65
C GLY A 138 -9.39 -3.01 -7.50
N GLY A 139 -10.05 -3.66 -6.54
CA GLY A 139 -10.59 -3.01 -5.35
C GLY A 139 -9.52 -2.74 -4.29
N MET A 140 -9.94 -2.14 -3.18
CA MET A 140 -9.09 -1.82 -2.04
C MET A 140 -9.36 -2.76 -0.88
N ALA A 141 -8.31 -3.26 -0.25
CA ALA A 141 -8.37 -4.09 0.94
C ALA A 141 -7.39 -3.60 2.00
N VAL A 142 -7.69 -3.89 3.25
CA VAL A 142 -6.75 -3.71 4.36
C VAL A 142 -5.78 -4.88 4.36
N LEU A 143 -4.50 -4.56 4.21
CA LEU A 143 -3.39 -5.49 4.30
C LEU A 143 -2.69 -5.28 5.63
N ASN A 144 -2.61 -6.33 6.45
CA ASN A 144 -1.82 -6.30 7.67
C ASN A 144 -0.44 -6.89 7.40
N LEU A 145 0.56 -6.02 7.37
CA LEU A 145 1.97 -6.41 7.18
C LEU A 145 2.51 -7.10 8.43
N THR A 146 3.22 -8.18 8.23
CA THR A 146 3.81 -8.99 9.31
C THR A 146 5.32 -8.92 9.36
#